data_5db3c5065ad9b001d69082371ad2c396
#
_entry.id   5db3c5065ad9b001d69082371ad2c396
#
_cell.length_a   1.000
_cell.length_b   1.000
_cell.length_c   1.000
_cell.angle_alpha   90.00
_cell.angle_beta   90.00
_cell.angle_gamma   90.00
#
_symmetry.space_group_name_H-M   'P 1'
#
loop_
_entity.id
_entity.type
_entity.pdbx_description
1 polymer ?
#
loop_
_entity_poly.entity_id
_entity_poly.type
_entity_poly.pdbx_seq_one_letter_code
_entity_poly.pdbx_strand_id
1 'polypeptide(L)'
;MYKRQFDFLFERSGFEIGESLITFNSSEAYFKAFLAGLLNTIKVSVLSIITATVLGIIVGLMRLSKHPLIKFLGALHVEFYRNIPLLVQLLLVYLVITELLPDSFDPIHFGSWAVLSKAGFQFALPNDWHISFVITTVSFVVSWLALRAAFLKKSTGLVATVSGFLGGVLISVLTWIICGFVFGWDKPEVQRFAIEGGGSLSPEFLALWFGLTFFTSAAIAEIFRAGFLAVPKGQWAAASALGMTKTAVS
;
A
#
# COMPACT_ATOMS: atom_id res chain seq x y z
N MET A 1 -31.27 -13.70 30.81
CA MET A 1 -31.49 -13.98 29.40
C MET A 1 -30.40 -13.34 28.44
N TYR A 2 -29.64 -12.36 28.90
CA TYR A 2 -28.60 -11.69 28.09
C TYR A 2 -27.27 -12.46 27.96
N LYS A 3 -26.98 -13.43 28.78
CA LYS A 3 -25.69 -14.17 28.73
C LYS A 3 -25.51 -15.12 27.53
N ARG A 4 -26.59 -15.47 26.82
CA ARG A 4 -26.53 -16.40 25.67
C ARG A 4 -26.26 -15.77 24.32
N GLN A 5 -26.31 -14.42 24.20
CA GLN A 5 -26.18 -13.73 22.91
C GLN A 5 -24.74 -13.78 22.32
N PHE A 6 -23.73 -13.97 23.15
CA PHE A 6 -22.32 -13.98 22.72
C PHE A 6 -21.64 -15.34 22.93
N ASP A 7 -22.36 -16.37 23.41
CA ASP A 7 -21.78 -17.71 23.64
C ASP A 7 -21.28 -18.34 22.33
N PHE A 8 -21.93 -18.04 21.19
CA PHE A 8 -21.52 -18.50 19.87
C PHE A 8 -20.09 -18.04 19.48
N LEU A 9 -19.60 -16.93 20.04
CA LEU A 9 -18.23 -16.45 19.75
C LEU A 9 -17.15 -17.44 20.19
N PHE A 10 -17.47 -18.33 21.13
CA PHE A 10 -16.56 -19.37 21.64
C PHE A 10 -16.80 -20.73 20.99
N GLU A 11 -17.80 -20.85 20.11
CA GLU A 11 -18.05 -22.06 19.34
C GLU A 11 -17.10 -22.14 18.15
N ARG A 12 -16.95 -23.33 17.57
CA ARG A 12 -16.12 -23.57 16.39
C ARG A 12 -16.70 -22.88 15.16
N SER A 13 -15.87 -22.20 14.40
CA SER A 13 -16.29 -21.45 13.20
C SER A 13 -16.76 -22.35 12.06
N GLY A 14 -16.11 -23.50 11.87
CA GLY A 14 -16.45 -24.47 10.81
C GLY A 14 -16.09 -24.03 9.39
N PHE A 15 -15.41 -22.90 9.21
CA PHE A 15 -14.93 -22.40 7.90
C PHE A 15 -13.45 -21.98 7.99
N GLU A 16 -12.83 -21.81 6.84
CA GLU A 16 -11.44 -21.33 6.72
C GLU A 16 -11.40 -19.92 6.14
N ILE A 17 -10.36 -19.16 6.48
CA ILE A 17 -10.08 -17.83 5.96
C ILE A 17 -8.84 -17.97 5.09
N GLY A 18 -8.97 -17.69 3.78
CA GLY A 18 -7.90 -17.91 2.80
C GLY A 18 -6.66 -17.03 3.02
N GLU A 19 -6.83 -15.84 3.55
CA GLU A 19 -5.71 -14.96 3.92
C GLU A 19 -5.90 -14.46 5.35
N SER A 20 -4.92 -14.70 6.22
CA SER A 20 -4.95 -14.25 7.61
C SER A 20 -3.56 -13.93 8.12
N LEU A 21 -3.43 -12.82 8.88
CA LEU A 21 -2.20 -12.45 9.59
C LEU A 21 -1.91 -13.34 10.81
N ILE A 22 -2.94 -14.05 11.30
CA ILE A 22 -2.84 -14.99 12.41
C ILE A 22 -3.21 -16.38 11.90
N THR A 23 -2.60 -17.41 12.44
CA THR A 23 -2.96 -18.79 12.11
C THR A 23 -4.43 -19.03 12.47
N PHE A 24 -5.25 -19.37 11.48
CA PHE A 24 -6.67 -19.64 11.63
C PHE A 24 -7.03 -20.89 10.84
N ASN A 25 -7.81 -21.76 11.46
CA ASN A 25 -8.36 -22.95 10.83
C ASN A 25 -9.82 -23.19 11.27
N SER A 26 -10.51 -24.08 10.59
CA SER A 26 -11.93 -24.34 10.82
C SER A 26 -12.30 -24.87 12.22
N SER A 27 -11.33 -25.32 13.01
CA SER A 27 -11.55 -25.78 14.39
C SER A 27 -11.52 -24.63 15.43
N GLU A 28 -11.08 -23.45 15.01
CA GLU A 28 -10.95 -22.29 15.88
C GLU A 28 -12.30 -21.61 16.14
N ALA A 29 -12.36 -20.81 17.21
CA ALA A 29 -13.57 -20.13 17.63
C ALA A 29 -13.92 -18.95 16.71
N TYR A 30 -15.23 -18.63 16.60
CA TYR A 30 -15.71 -17.44 15.88
C TYR A 30 -15.01 -16.14 16.29
N PHE A 31 -14.70 -15.99 17.58
CA PHE A 31 -13.95 -14.82 18.08
C PHE A 31 -12.61 -14.66 17.36
N LYS A 32 -11.89 -15.77 17.12
CA LYS A 32 -10.61 -15.73 16.41
C LYS A 32 -10.80 -15.44 14.92
N ALA A 33 -11.88 -15.95 14.31
CA ALA A 33 -12.26 -15.58 12.95
C ALA A 33 -12.54 -14.07 12.81
N PHE A 34 -13.29 -13.50 13.77
CA PHE A 34 -13.55 -12.07 13.82
C PHE A 34 -12.27 -11.25 13.97
N LEU A 35 -11.35 -11.69 14.83
CA LEU A 35 -10.05 -11.04 15.01
C LEU A 35 -9.21 -11.11 13.73
N ALA A 36 -9.21 -12.25 13.04
CA ALA A 36 -8.54 -12.39 11.74
C ALA A 36 -9.10 -11.41 10.70
N GLY A 37 -10.43 -11.30 10.59
CA GLY A 37 -11.09 -10.35 9.71
C GLY A 37 -10.77 -8.88 10.05
N LEU A 38 -10.73 -8.54 11.33
CA LEU A 38 -10.34 -7.21 11.81
C LEU A 38 -8.90 -6.87 11.42
N LEU A 39 -7.96 -7.80 11.63
CA LEU A 39 -6.56 -7.62 11.27
C LEU A 39 -6.37 -7.47 9.76
N ASN A 40 -7.08 -8.26 8.96
CA ASN A 40 -7.07 -8.12 7.50
C ASN A 40 -7.63 -6.77 7.04
N THR A 41 -8.69 -6.29 7.69
CA THR A 41 -9.25 -4.95 7.43
C THR A 41 -8.22 -3.86 7.75
N ILE A 42 -7.53 -3.95 8.87
CA ILE A 42 -6.47 -3.00 9.24
C ILE A 42 -5.32 -3.07 8.22
N LYS A 43 -4.87 -4.28 7.85
CA LYS A 43 -3.81 -4.51 6.87
C LYS A 43 -4.12 -3.82 5.54
N VAL A 44 -5.30 -4.11 4.94
CA VAL A 44 -5.67 -3.53 3.65
C VAL A 44 -5.89 -2.01 3.75
N SER A 45 -6.47 -1.52 4.85
CA SER A 45 -6.72 -0.09 5.05
C SER A 45 -5.42 0.71 5.14
N VAL A 46 -4.47 0.27 5.96
CA VAL A 46 -3.16 0.95 6.11
C VAL A 46 -2.42 0.98 4.78
N LEU A 47 -2.37 -0.16 4.08
CA LEU A 47 -1.70 -0.25 2.79
C LEU A 47 -2.36 0.65 1.74
N SER A 48 -3.71 0.63 1.68
CA SER A 48 -4.48 1.48 0.75
C SER A 48 -4.33 2.97 1.06
N ILE A 49 -4.31 3.39 2.32
CA ILE A 49 -4.11 4.79 2.71
C ILE A 49 -2.75 5.30 2.23
N ILE A 50 -1.69 4.51 2.44
CA ILE A 50 -0.34 4.88 2.03
C ILE A 50 -0.26 5.00 0.51
N THR A 51 -0.69 3.97 -0.21
CA THR A 51 -0.59 3.92 -1.67
C THR A 51 -1.53 4.93 -2.34
N ALA A 52 -2.75 5.13 -1.82
CA ALA A 52 -3.68 6.14 -2.32
C ALA A 52 -3.18 7.57 -2.10
N THR A 53 -2.51 7.83 -0.97
CA THR A 53 -1.94 9.16 -0.69
C THR A 53 -0.82 9.47 -1.68
N VAL A 54 0.10 8.53 -1.88
CA VAL A 54 1.21 8.71 -2.84
C VAL A 54 0.67 8.91 -4.26
N LEU A 55 -0.22 8.02 -4.71
CA LEU A 55 -0.81 8.09 -6.03
C LEU A 55 -1.65 9.37 -6.21
N GLY A 56 -2.43 9.75 -5.19
CA GLY A 56 -3.26 10.95 -5.21
C GLY A 56 -2.44 12.24 -5.33
N ILE A 57 -1.31 12.33 -4.62
CA ILE A 57 -0.39 13.46 -4.77
C ILE A 57 0.19 13.50 -6.20
N ILE A 58 0.65 12.35 -6.73
CA ILE A 58 1.18 12.26 -8.10
C ILE A 58 0.13 12.71 -9.11
N VAL A 59 -1.09 12.18 -9.03
CA VAL A 59 -2.19 12.53 -9.93
C VAL A 59 -2.59 14.01 -9.77
N GLY A 60 -2.60 14.52 -8.55
CA GLY A 60 -2.86 15.93 -8.25
C GLY A 60 -1.81 16.86 -8.92
N LEU A 61 -0.53 16.51 -8.83
CA LEU A 61 0.55 17.21 -9.54
C LEU A 61 0.41 17.11 -11.06
N MET A 62 0.03 15.94 -11.59
CA MET A 62 -0.25 15.78 -13.03
C MET A 62 -1.35 16.75 -13.50
N ARG A 63 -2.40 16.95 -12.71
CA ARG A 63 -3.49 17.89 -13.02
C ARG A 63 -3.10 19.36 -12.94
N LEU A 64 -2.05 19.71 -12.21
CA LEU A 64 -1.45 21.05 -12.15
C LEU A 64 -0.43 21.28 -13.25
N SER A 65 -0.03 20.25 -13.99
CA SER A 65 0.98 20.33 -15.06
C SER A 65 0.54 21.26 -16.18
N LYS A 66 1.51 21.98 -16.76
CA LYS A 66 1.32 22.78 -17.98
C LYS A 66 1.29 21.91 -19.24
N HIS A 67 1.84 20.68 -19.18
CA HIS A 67 1.87 19.77 -20.31
C HIS A 67 0.48 19.14 -20.55
N PRO A 68 -0.15 19.32 -21.73
CA PRO A 68 -1.54 18.95 -21.95
C PRO A 68 -1.80 17.45 -21.78
N LEU A 69 -0.89 16.59 -22.23
CA LEU A 69 -1.02 15.14 -22.10
C LEU A 69 -0.98 14.68 -20.65
N ILE A 70 -0.06 15.20 -19.83
CA ILE A 70 0.06 14.86 -18.42
C ILE A 70 -1.19 15.30 -17.67
N LYS A 71 -1.66 16.52 -17.94
CA LYS A 71 -2.90 17.05 -17.35
C LYS A 71 -4.11 16.20 -17.74
N PHE A 72 -4.20 15.79 -19.01
CA PHE A 72 -5.28 14.93 -19.51
C PHE A 72 -5.29 13.56 -18.81
N LEU A 73 -4.14 12.89 -18.69
CA LEU A 73 -4.05 11.60 -17.99
C LEU A 73 -4.44 11.71 -16.52
N GLY A 74 -4.03 12.77 -15.82
CA GLY A 74 -4.47 13.01 -14.45
C GLY A 74 -5.96 13.31 -14.34
N ALA A 75 -6.55 14.03 -15.31
CA ALA A 75 -7.99 14.28 -15.36
C ALA A 75 -8.77 12.97 -15.61
N LEU A 76 -8.32 12.19 -16.60
CA LEU A 76 -8.92 10.89 -16.93
C LEU A 76 -8.97 9.96 -15.72
N HIS A 77 -7.87 9.84 -14.97
CA HIS A 77 -7.84 9.04 -13.74
C HIS A 77 -8.91 9.49 -12.74
N VAL A 78 -8.95 10.80 -12.46
CA VAL A 78 -9.90 11.33 -11.45
C VAL A 78 -11.34 11.16 -11.90
N GLU A 79 -11.66 11.48 -13.16
CA GLU A 79 -13.01 11.37 -13.67
C GLU A 79 -13.49 9.93 -13.75
N PHE A 80 -12.61 9.01 -14.18
CA PHE A 80 -12.94 7.58 -14.23
C PHE A 80 -13.28 7.03 -12.84
N TYR A 81 -12.38 7.19 -11.87
CA TYR A 81 -12.56 6.57 -10.55
C TYR A 81 -13.62 7.27 -9.69
N ARG A 82 -13.93 8.54 -9.91
CA ARG A 82 -15.00 9.23 -9.18
C ARG A 82 -16.39 8.95 -9.74
N ASN A 83 -16.53 8.64 -11.02
CA ASN A 83 -17.82 8.43 -11.68
C ASN A 83 -18.31 6.98 -11.60
N ILE A 84 -17.44 6.04 -11.23
CA ILE A 84 -17.81 4.62 -11.08
C ILE A 84 -17.97 4.31 -9.59
N PRO A 85 -19.08 3.67 -9.15
CA PRO A 85 -19.25 3.23 -7.77
C PRO A 85 -18.12 2.30 -7.32
N LEU A 86 -17.62 2.49 -6.09
CA LEU A 86 -16.48 1.71 -5.55
C LEU A 86 -16.70 0.20 -5.69
N LEU A 87 -17.90 -0.29 -5.36
CA LEU A 87 -18.19 -1.74 -5.45
C LEU A 87 -18.00 -2.29 -6.86
N VAL A 88 -18.39 -1.54 -7.89
CA VAL A 88 -18.19 -1.93 -9.29
C VAL A 88 -16.71 -1.99 -9.63
N GLN A 89 -15.92 -1.04 -9.14
CA GLN A 89 -14.46 -1.04 -9.33
C GLN A 89 -13.79 -2.25 -8.67
N LEU A 90 -14.18 -2.57 -7.43
CA LEU A 90 -13.67 -3.73 -6.70
C LEU A 90 -13.97 -5.03 -7.47
N LEU A 91 -15.21 -5.19 -7.92
CA LEU A 91 -15.63 -6.35 -8.71
C LEU A 91 -14.86 -6.44 -10.04
N LEU A 92 -14.69 -5.30 -10.73
CA LEU A 92 -13.95 -5.26 -11.99
C LEU A 92 -12.49 -5.67 -11.79
N VAL A 93 -11.81 -5.16 -10.77
CA VAL A 93 -10.42 -5.54 -10.47
C VAL A 93 -10.32 -7.02 -10.11
N TYR A 94 -11.27 -7.53 -9.32
CA TYR A 94 -11.34 -8.96 -8.97
C TYR A 94 -11.50 -9.82 -10.21
N LEU A 95 -12.45 -9.49 -11.11
CA LEU A 95 -12.66 -10.22 -12.36
C LEU A 95 -11.43 -10.15 -13.30
N VAL A 96 -10.76 -9.00 -13.37
CA VAL A 96 -9.51 -8.89 -14.14
C VAL A 96 -8.46 -9.86 -13.60
N ILE A 97 -8.32 -9.98 -12.29
CA ILE A 97 -7.35 -10.90 -11.68
C ILE A 97 -7.75 -12.35 -11.91
N THR A 98 -9.01 -12.71 -11.67
CA THR A 98 -9.45 -14.12 -11.70
C THR A 98 -9.73 -14.67 -13.09
N GLU A 99 -10.08 -13.79 -14.07
CA GLU A 99 -10.46 -14.24 -15.41
C GLU A 99 -9.38 -13.95 -16.46
N LEU A 100 -8.67 -12.82 -16.36
CA LEU A 100 -7.71 -12.41 -17.41
C LEU A 100 -6.27 -12.79 -17.13
N LEU A 101 -5.89 -13.03 -15.87
CA LEU A 101 -4.55 -13.50 -15.56
C LEU A 101 -4.37 -14.98 -15.93
N PRO A 102 -3.12 -15.42 -16.18
CA PRO A 102 -2.81 -16.82 -16.43
C PRO A 102 -3.13 -17.72 -15.24
N ASP A 103 -3.30 -18.99 -15.52
CA ASP A 103 -3.49 -20.01 -14.49
C ASP A 103 -2.24 -20.20 -13.62
N SER A 104 -2.42 -20.79 -12.44
CA SER A 104 -1.31 -21.00 -11.48
C SER A 104 -0.24 -21.99 -12.00
N PHE A 105 -0.53 -22.75 -13.05
CA PHE A 105 0.42 -23.68 -13.67
C PHE A 105 1.41 -23.00 -14.63
N ASP A 106 1.04 -21.83 -15.19
CA ASP A 106 1.88 -21.06 -16.11
C ASP A 106 1.74 -19.56 -15.79
N PRO A 107 2.16 -19.14 -14.57
CA PRO A 107 2.00 -17.77 -14.10
C PRO A 107 2.94 -16.81 -14.83
N ILE A 108 2.66 -15.52 -14.74
CA ILE A 108 3.60 -14.48 -15.15
C ILE A 108 4.77 -14.46 -14.16
N HIS A 109 5.97 -14.75 -14.63
CA HIS A 109 7.18 -14.74 -13.81
C HIS A 109 7.87 -13.38 -13.82
N PHE A 110 8.17 -12.86 -12.63
CA PHE A 110 9.07 -11.73 -12.42
C PHE A 110 10.45 -12.25 -11.95
N GLY A 111 11.14 -12.93 -12.85
CA GLY A 111 12.34 -13.70 -12.52
C GLY A 111 12.02 -14.85 -11.56
N SER A 112 12.91 -15.10 -10.59
CA SER A 112 12.70 -16.10 -9.53
C SER A 112 12.15 -15.48 -8.23
N TRP A 113 11.72 -14.20 -8.27
CA TRP A 113 11.39 -13.44 -7.06
C TRP A 113 9.91 -13.26 -6.83
N ALA A 114 9.12 -13.29 -7.89
CA ALA A 114 7.68 -13.18 -7.78
C ALA A 114 6.97 -13.81 -8.97
N VAL A 115 5.72 -14.20 -8.74
CA VAL A 115 4.81 -14.72 -9.77
C VAL A 115 3.43 -14.12 -9.60
N LEU A 116 2.73 -13.92 -10.71
CA LEU A 116 1.38 -13.37 -10.77
C LEU A 116 0.49 -14.31 -11.58
N SER A 117 -0.62 -14.73 -11.00
CA SER A 117 -1.59 -15.64 -11.60
C SER A 117 -3.01 -15.34 -11.11
N LYS A 118 -3.98 -16.13 -11.53
CA LYS A 118 -5.35 -16.13 -10.99
C LYS A 118 -5.40 -16.42 -9.48
N ALA A 119 -4.38 -17.11 -8.93
CA ALA A 119 -4.25 -17.34 -7.49
C ALA A 119 -3.72 -16.12 -6.71
N GLY A 120 -3.52 -15.00 -7.39
CA GLY A 120 -3.01 -13.77 -6.80
C GLY A 120 -1.54 -13.51 -7.09
N PHE A 121 -0.88 -12.78 -6.20
CA PHE A 121 0.53 -12.39 -6.31
C PHE A 121 1.36 -13.07 -5.23
N GLN A 122 2.34 -13.88 -5.63
CA GLN A 122 3.28 -14.52 -4.72
C GLN A 122 4.66 -13.91 -4.91
N PHE A 123 5.40 -13.74 -3.81
CA PHE A 123 6.69 -13.06 -3.82
C PHE A 123 7.65 -13.62 -2.76
N ALA A 124 8.94 -13.47 -3.02
CA ALA A 124 9.96 -13.95 -2.10
C ALA A 124 9.94 -13.20 -0.77
N LEU A 125 10.04 -13.96 0.32
CA LEU A 125 10.19 -13.46 1.68
C LEU A 125 11.47 -14.01 2.33
N PRO A 126 12.08 -13.32 3.30
CA PRO A 126 13.07 -13.95 4.15
C PRO A 126 12.46 -15.11 4.92
N ASN A 127 13.20 -16.24 5.09
CA ASN A 127 12.70 -17.42 5.82
C ASN A 127 12.15 -17.05 7.21
N ASP A 128 12.87 -16.18 7.95
CA ASP A 128 12.42 -15.63 9.23
C ASP A 128 11.80 -14.24 9.05
N TRP A 129 10.71 -14.17 8.25
CA TRP A 129 10.11 -12.88 7.88
C TRP A 129 9.60 -12.06 9.09
N HIS A 130 9.16 -12.71 10.17
CA HIS A 130 8.74 -12.01 11.40
C HIS A 130 9.90 -11.24 12.03
N ILE A 131 11.06 -11.90 12.17
CA ILE A 131 12.28 -11.28 12.72
C ILE A 131 12.77 -10.19 11.77
N SER A 132 12.82 -10.47 10.48
CA SER A 132 13.20 -9.51 9.44
C SER A 132 12.30 -8.28 9.45
N PHE A 133 11.01 -8.43 9.63
CA PHE A 133 10.05 -7.33 9.73
C PHE A 133 10.30 -6.45 10.96
N VAL A 134 10.56 -7.05 12.12
CA VAL A 134 10.90 -6.31 13.35
C VAL A 134 12.19 -5.53 13.16
N ILE A 135 13.26 -6.18 12.66
CA ILE A 135 14.56 -5.54 12.42
C ILE A 135 14.40 -4.36 11.44
N THR A 136 13.68 -4.57 10.33
CA THR A 136 13.44 -3.55 9.31
C THR A 136 12.65 -2.36 9.86
N THR A 137 11.62 -2.63 10.68
CA THR A 137 10.81 -1.57 11.30
C THR A 137 11.63 -0.75 12.30
N VAL A 138 12.43 -1.40 13.14
CA VAL A 138 13.34 -0.71 14.08
C VAL A 138 14.38 0.10 13.30
N SER A 139 14.98 -0.47 12.26
CA SER A 139 15.93 0.21 11.38
C SER A 139 15.31 1.46 10.73
N PHE A 140 14.06 1.36 10.24
CA PHE A 140 13.33 2.50 9.70
C PHE A 140 13.19 3.63 10.72
N VAL A 141 12.66 3.32 11.92
CA VAL A 141 12.41 4.33 12.96
C VAL A 141 13.71 5.01 13.39
N VAL A 142 14.74 4.22 13.66
CA VAL A 142 16.05 4.74 14.10
C VAL A 142 16.68 5.62 13.02
N SER A 143 16.72 5.14 11.79
CA SER A 143 17.32 5.89 10.67
C SER A 143 16.54 7.15 10.33
N TRP A 144 15.20 7.10 10.35
CA TRP A 144 14.36 8.28 10.15
C TRP A 144 14.63 9.36 11.20
N LEU A 145 14.63 8.99 12.49
CA LEU A 145 14.89 9.93 13.58
C LEU A 145 16.31 10.50 13.51
N ALA A 146 17.32 9.67 13.27
CA ALA A 146 18.70 10.09 13.16
C ALA A 146 18.92 11.05 11.97
N LEU A 147 18.42 10.70 10.77
CA LEU A 147 18.52 11.54 9.59
C LEU A 147 17.74 12.84 9.74
N ARG A 148 16.51 12.79 10.29
CA ARG A 148 15.76 14.00 10.61
C ARG A 148 16.54 14.93 11.53
N ALA A 149 17.14 14.40 12.61
CA ALA A 149 17.95 15.21 13.54
C ALA A 149 19.20 15.81 12.86
N ALA A 150 19.84 15.06 11.97
CA ALA A 150 20.99 15.54 11.19
C ALA A 150 20.59 16.67 10.21
N PHE A 151 19.45 16.51 9.49
CA PHE A 151 18.97 17.49 8.55
C PHE A 151 18.37 18.74 9.20
N LEU A 152 17.81 18.67 10.42
CA LEU A 152 17.32 19.82 11.17
C LEU A 152 18.40 20.87 11.42
N LYS A 153 19.67 20.47 11.44
CA LYS A 153 20.81 21.42 11.57
C LYS A 153 21.07 22.25 10.30
N LYS A 154 20.55 21.82 9.14
CA LYS A 154 20.87 22.43 7.82
C LYS A 154 19.66 22.93 7.05
N SER A 155 18.44 22.52 7.42
CA SER A 155 17.22 22.80 6.65
C SER A 155 16.01 23.06 7.54
N THR A 156 14.90 23.51 6.91
CA THR A 156 13.62 23.70 7.60
C THR A 156 13.06 22.37 8.14
N GLY A 157 12.26 22.44 9.19
CA GLY A 157 11.70 21.24 9.84
C GLY A 157 10.93 20.31 8.90
N LEU A 158 10.23 20.86 7.90
CA LEU A 158 9.51 20.07 6.89
C LEU A 158 10.49 19.31 5.98
N VAL A 159 11.49 20.01 5.42
CA VAL A 159 12.51 19.39 4.53
C VAL A 159 13.29 18.33 5.29
N ALA A 160 13.66 18.59 6.56
CA ALA A 160 14.36 17.62 7.40
C ALA A 160 13.49 16.38 7.67
N THR A 161 12.19 16.54 7.86
CA THR A 161 11.27 15.42 8.11
C THR A 161 11.09 14.56 6.84
N VAL A 162 10.88 15.19 5.68
CA VAL A 162 10.69 14.47 4.40
C VAL A 162 11.99 13.77 3.97
N SER A 163 13.13 14.45 3.99
CA SER A 163 14.42 13.83 3.63
C SER A 163 14.83 12.73 4.59
N GLY A 164 14.58 12.93 5.89
CA GLY A 164 14.78 11.88 6.89
C GLY A 164 13.89 10.65 6.63
N PHE A 165 12.61 10.86 6.29
CA PHE A 165 11.68 9.79 5.97
C PHE A 165 12.13 9.01 4.73
N LEU A 166 12.47 9.70 3.64
CA LEU A 166 12.95 9.06 2.42
C LEU A 166 14.25 8.27 2.64
N GLY A 167 15.19 8.86 3.39
CA GLY A 167 16.42 8.15 3.79
C GLY A 167 16.14 6.94 4.68
N GLY A 168 15.19 7.05 5.60
CA GLY A 168 14.73 5.94 6.45
C GLY A 168 14.12 4.80 5.63
N VAL A 169 13.31 5.11 4.63
CA VAL A 169 12.75 4.11 3.70
C VAL A 169 13.86 3.40 2.93
N LEU A 170 14.83 4.13 2.39
CA LEU A 170 15.96 3.52 1.67
C LEU A 170 16.77 2.57 2.57
N ILE A 171 17.08 2.99 3.80
CA ILE A 171 17.81 2.16 4.75
C ILE A 171 16.98 0.93 5.14
N SER A 172 15.68 1.06 5.34
CA SER A 172 14.82 -0.08 5.66
C SER A 172 14.73 -1.09 4.51
N VAL A 173 14.65 -0.63 3.27
CA VAL A 173 14.69 -1.53 2.09
C VAL A 173 16.02 -2.28 2.03
N LEU A 174 17.14 -1.60 2.24
CA LEU A 174 18.46 -2.26 2.29
C LEU A 174 18.54 -3.27 3.44
N THR A 175 18.02 -2.92 4.62
CA THR A 175 17.98 -3.83 5.78
C THR A 175 17.14 -5.08 5.46
N TRP A 176 15.97 -4.94 4.79
CA TRP A 176 15.16 -6.07 4.36
C TRP A 176 15.92 -7.00 3.41
N ILE A 177 16.61 -6.43 2.44
CA ILE A 177 17.44 -7.20 1.48
C ILE A 177 18.55 -7.94 2.22
N ILE A 178 19.26 -7.28 3.15
CA ILE A 178 20.31 -7.90 3.95
C ILE A 178 19.75 -9.04 4.82
N CYS A 179 18.61 -8.85 5.46
CA CYS A 179 17.94 -9.92 6.21
C CYS A 179 17.66 -11.14 5.32
N GLY A 180 17.19 -10.93 4.09
CA GLY A 180 16.97 -12.01 3.14
C GLY A 180 18.24 -12.75 2.75
N PHE A 181 19.39 -12.06 2.65
CA PHE A 181 20.67 -12.74 2.42
C PHE A 181 21.20 -13.48 3.65
N VAL A 182 20.91 -12.99 4.85
CA VAL A 182 21.36 -13.61 6.12
C VAL A 182 20.51 -14.82 6.48
N PHE A 183 19.19 -14.70 6.40
CA PHE A 183 18.25 -15.77 6.78
C PHE A 183 17.90 -16.71 5.63
N GLY A 184 18.29 -16.38 4.39
CA GLY A 184 17.86 -17.05 3.18
C GLY A 184 16.51 -16.52 2.69
N TRP A 185 16.24 -16.76 1.40
CA TRP A 185 15.01 -16.36 0.73
C TRP A 185 14.11 -17.57 0.50
N ASP A 186 12.92 -17.53 1.03
CA ASP A 186 11.82 -18.40 0.65
C ASP A 186 11.16 -17.81 -0.61
N LYS A 187 11.28 -18.51 -1.73
CA LYS A 187 10.83 -18.04 -3.05
C LYS A 187 9.62 -18.82 -3.50
N PRO A 188 8.70 -18.19 -4.24
CA PRO A 188 7.58 -18.90 -4.81
C PRO A 188 8.07 -19.92 -5.86
N GLU A 189 7.73 -21.19 -5.67
CA GLU A 189 7.99 -22.28 -6.61
C GLU A 189 6.69 -22.80 -7.17
N VAL A 190 6.61 -22.82 -8.52
CA VAL A 190 5.43 -23.34 -9.23
C VAL A 190 5.50 -24.85 -9.20
N GLN A 191 4.60 -25.46 -8.43
CA GLN A 191 4.41 -26.90 -8.37
C GLN A 191 3.23 -27.33 -9.25
N ARG A 192 3.03 -28.66 -9.38
CA ARG A 192 2.04 -29.21 -10.29
C ARG A 192 0.59 -28.78 -10.04
N PHE A 193 0.24 -28.40 -8.81
CA PHE A 193 -1.14 -28.04 -8.40
C PHE A 193 -1.24 -26.74 -7.59
N ALA A 194 -0.11 -26.16 -7.18
CA ALA A 194 -0.09 -24.96 -6.36
C ALA A 194 1.23 -24.23 -6.55
N ILE A 195 1.27 -22.97 -6.13
CA ILE A 195 2.51 -22.21 -5.95
C ILE A 195 2.83 -22.25 -4.46
N GLU A 196 3.99 -22.79 -4.11
CA GLU A 196 4.43 -22.96 -2.73
C GLU A 196 5.62 -22.05 -2.43
N GLY A 197 5.78 -21.67 -1.17
CA GLY A 197 6.86 -20.79 -0.70
C GLY A 197 6.57 -19.31 -0.84
N GLY A 198 7.39 -18.51 -0.16
CA GLY A 198 7.27 -17.06 -0.10
C GLY A 198 6.02 -16.54 0.59
N GLY A 199 5.72 -15.27 0.32
CA GLY A 199 4.48 -14.62 0.73
C GLY A 199 3.46 -14.62 -0.38
N SER A 200 2.18 -14.64 -0.01
CA SER A 200 1.07 -14.59 -0.95
C SER A 200 0.12 -13.44 -0.62
N LEU A 201 -0.43 -12.84 -1.67
CA LEU A 201 -1.56 -11.91 -1.61
C LEU A 201 -2.68 -12.48 -2.45
N SER A 202 -3.81 -12.78 -1.84
CA SER A 202 -4.95 -13.36 -2.52
C SER A 202 -5.55 -12.42 -3.57
N PRO A 203 -6.31 -12.93 -4.56
CA PRO A 203 -7.00 -12.12 -5.54
C PRO A 203 -7.95 -11.11 -4.88
N GLU A 204 -8.64 -11.51 -3.81
CA GLU A 204 -9.55 -10.68 -3.04
C GLU A 204 -8.81 -9.52 -2.37
N PHE A 205 -7.66 -9.82 -1.76
CA PHE A 205 -6.83 -8.79 -1.13
C PHE A 205 -6.31 -7.78 -2.16
N LEU A 206 -5.82 -8.26 -3.29
CA LEU A 206 -5.34 -7.42 -4.38
C LEU A 206 -6.46 -6.54 -4.95
N ALA A 207 -7.65 -7.09 -5.14
CA ALA A 207 -8.82 -6.35 -5.61
C ALA A 207 -9.21 -5.22 -4.65
N LEU A 208 -9.27 -5.53 -3.35
CA LEU A 208 -9.53 -4.54 -2.31
C LEU A 208 -8.44 -3.47 -2.27
N TRP A 209 -7.17 -3.87 -2.26
CA TRP A 209 -6.05 -2.94 -2.18
C TRP A 209 -6.02 -1.99 -3.39
N PHE A 210 -6.05 -2.51 -4.60
CA PHE A 210 -6.01 -1.67 -5.80
C PHE A 210 -7.27 -0.83 -5.97
N GLY A 211 -8.46 -1.41 -5.77
CA GLY A 211 -9.70 -0.69 -5.91
C GLY A 211 -9.81 0.48 -4.92
N LEU A 212 -9.51 0.25 -3.63
CA LEU A 212 -9.46 1.30 -2.62
C LEU A 212 -8.38 2.34 -2.92
N THR A 213 -7.20 1.90 -3.38
CA THR A 213 -6.10 2.80 -3.76
C THR A 213 -6.52 3.74 -4.88
N PHE A 214 -7.03 3.23 -5.97
CA PHE A 214 -7.40 4.06 -7.14
C PHE A 214 -8.58 4.97 -6.83
N PHE A 215 -9.62 4.45 -6.19
CA PHE A 215 -10.79 5.25 -5.81
C PHE A 215 -10.41 6.40 -4.88
N THR A 216 -9.70 6.11 -3.80
CA THR A 216 -9.33 7.12 -2.79
C THR A 216 -8.30 8.11 -3.34
N SER A 217 -7.36 7.66 -4.19
CA SER A 217 -6.37 8.53 -4.82
C SER A 217 -7.00 9.63 -5.69
N ALA A 218 -8.12 9.33 -6.35
CA ALA A 218 -8.84 10.31 -7.15
C ALA A 218 -9.44 11.46 -6.29
N ALA A 219 -9.96 11.13 -5.10
CA ALA A 219 -10.43 12.13 -4.14
C ALA A 219 -9.26 12.97 -3.58
N ILE A 220 -8.17 12.32 -3.18
CA ILE A 220 -6.96 13.00 -2.68
C ILE A 220 -6.37 13.92 -3.74
N ALA A 221 -6.32 13.50 -5.01
CA ALA A 221 -5.82 14.33 -6.12
C ALA A 221 -6.61 15.63 -6.28
N GLU A 222 -7.93 15.59 -6.11
CA GLU A 222 -8.77 16.80 -6.16
C GLU A 222 -8.54 17.71 -4.97
N ILE A 223 -8.47 17.17 -3.76
CA ILE A 223 -8.18 17.95 -2.55
C ILE A 223 -6.82 18.62 -2.68
N PHE A 224 -5.82 17.89 -3.13
CA PHE A 224 -4.47 18.40 -3.34
C PHE A 224 -4.45 19.54 -4.38
N ARG A 225 -5.10 19.32 -5.53
CA ARG A 225 -5.23 20.35 -6.58
C ARG A 225 -5.99 21.59 -6.07
N ALA A 226 -7.09 21.39 -5.37
CA ALA A 226 -7.89 22.49 -4.82
C ALA A 226 -7.07 23.31 -3.80
N GLY A 227 -6.30 22.66 -2.93
CA GLY A 227 -5.40 23.35 -1.99
C GLY A 227 -4.39 24.26 -2.67
N PHE A 228 -3.76 23.80 -3.77
CA PHE A 228 -2.86 24.66 -4.56
C PHE A 228 -3.55 25.85 -5.22
N LEU A 229 -4.76 25.65 -5.73
CA LEU A 229 -5.51 26.71 -6.42
C LEU A 229 -6.18 27.69 -5.45
N ALA A 230 -6.33 27.33 -4.19
CA ALA A 230 -6.90 28.20 -3.14
C ALA A 230 -5.98 29.37 -2.79
N VAL A 231 -4.67 29.30 -3.08
CA VAL A 231 -3.73 30.38 -2.80
C VAL A 231 -3.96 31.54 -3.77
N PRO A 232 -4.34 32.74 -3.30
CA PRO A 232 -4.59 33.90 -4.16
C PRO A 232 -3.35 34.32 -4.94
N LYS A 233 -3.54 34.68 -6.21
CA LYS A 233 -2.44 35.15 -7.08
C LYS A 233 -1.66 36.34 -6.48
N GLY A 234 -2.33 37.18 -5.70
CA GLY A 234 -1.70 38.32 -4.98
C GLY A 234 -0.63 37.89 -3.97
N GLN A 235 -0.80 36.76 -3.30
CA GLN A 235 0.21 36.24 -2.38
C GLN A 235 1.47 35.77 -3.12
N TRP A 236 1.32 35.16 -4.28
CA TRP A 236 2.44 34.79 -5.15
C TRP A 236 3.19 36.00 -5.66
N ALA A 237 2.46 37.06 -6.07
CA ALA A 237 3.05 38.31 -6.51
C ALA A 237 3.80 39.04 -5.38
N ALA A 238 3.21 39.09 -4.18
CA ALA A 238 3.83 39.69 -2.99
C ALA A 238 5.13 38.96 -2.58
N ALA A 239 5.10 37.63 -2.54
CA ALA A 239 6.27 36.82 -2.23
C ALA A 239 7.40 37.03 -3.28
N SER A 240 7.05 37.12 -4.57
CA SER A 240 8.01 37.42 -5.64
C SER A 240 8.58 38.83 -5.50
N ALA A 241 7.78 39.83 -5.10
CA ALA A 241 8.23 41.21 -4.89
C ALA A 241 9.20 41.33 -3.70
N LEU A 242 9.06 40.46 -2.68
CA LEU A 242 10.00 40.33 -1.57
C LEU A 242 11.28 39.55 -1.91
N GLY A 243 11.47 39.16 -3.17
CA GLY A 243 12.68 38.44 -3.63
C GLY A 243 12.75 37.00 -3.15
N MET A 244 11.64 36.39 -2.74
CA MET A 244 11.60 34.97 -2.37
C MET A 244 11.87 34.09 -3.59
N THR A 245 12.69 33.07 -3.41
CA THR A 245 12.97 32.10 -4.47
C THR A 245 11.70 31.31 -4.86
N LYS A 246 11.58 30.88 -6.11
CA LYS A 246 10.43 30.08 -6.58
C LYS A 246 10.19 28.85 -5.70
N THR A 247 11.24 28.23 -5.17
CA THR A 247 11.17 27.08 -4.27
C THR A 247 10.68 27.44 -2.85
N ALA A 248 10.80 28.68 -2.44
CA ALA A 248 10.31 29.14 -1.12
C ALA A 248 8.84 29.62 -1.20
N VAL A 249 8.37 29.91 -2.41
CA VAL A 249 7.01 30.40 -2.71
C VAL A 249 6.07 29.24 -3.08
N SER A 250 6.59 28.14 -3.61
CA SER A 250 5.85 26.93 -3.97
C SER A 250 5.82 25.93 -2.81
#